data_6588122170e42e858c3495413e89c5e6
#
_entry.id   6588122170e42e858c3495413e89c5e6
#
_cell.length_a   1.000
_cell.length_b   1.000
_cell.length_c   1.000
_cell.angle_alpha   90.00
_cell.angle_beta   90.00
_cell.angle_gamma   90.00
#
_symmetry.space_group_name_H-M   'P 1'
#
loop_
_entity.id
_entity.type
_entity.pdbx_description
1 polymer ?
#
loop_
_entity_poly.entity_id
_entity_poly.type
_entity_poly.pdbx_seq_one_letter_code
_entity_poly.pdbx_strand_id
1 'polypeptide(L)'
;MCLIAFAWRSHPRYRLVVAANRDEYFGRPAAPAGFWDEQPNVLAGRDLEAGGTWLGITLDGRFAALTNYRNPADKKTSAPSRGALVADFLTGRMSSHEYVRLVEKRAADYNGFSLLVGDAGSMFFFSNRGGRAARVAPGVHGLSNHLLDTPWPKVEKAKAGLAALLDGAFDFEAAFGLLNDTGRAAGSELPSTGVSLELEERLSAIRILAVGRYGTRCSTALCFTQDGRIEFHERSYTEEGGVSGTISYRLTLAQGKARASSRRAESPPRKTPLPAR
;
A
#
# COMPACT_ATOMS: atom_id res chain seq x y z
N MET A 1 1.99 4.12 -13.14
CA MET A 1 2.93 3.07 -12.66
C MET A 1 3.35 3.46 -11.27
N CYS A 2 3.80 2.54 -10.41
CA CYS A 2 4.15 2.88 -9.03
C CYS A 2 5.38 2.10 -8.60
N LEU A 3 6.08 2.59 -7.58
CA LEU A 3 7.14 1.88 -6.89
C LEU A 3 6.77 1.80 -5.40
N ILE A 4 6.93 0.64 -4.79
CA ILE A 4 6.71 0.42 -3.36
C ILE A 4 7.91 -0.36 -2.83
N ALA A 5 8.74 0.27 -2.00
CA ALA A 5 9.74 -0.42 -1.18
C ALA A 5 9.19 -0.54 0.24
N PHE A 6 9.30 -1.70 0.85
CA PHE A 6 8.78 -1.91 2.20
C PHE A 6 9.60 -2.92 3.00
N ALA A 7 9.65 -2.71 4.30
CA ALA A 7 10.23 -3.64 5.27
C ALA A 7 9.09 -4.23 6.11
N TRP A 8 8.93 -5.55 6.04
CA TRP A 8 7.91 -6.28 6.75
C TRP A 8 8.54 -7.14 7.84
N ARG A 9 8.22 -6.87 9.12
CA ARG A 9 8.69 -7.64 10.29
C ARG A 9 10.18 -7.97 10.29
N SER A 10 11.01 -7.10 9.73
CA SER A 10 12.46 -7.26 9.65
C SER A 10 13.24 -6.28 10.53
N HIS A 11 12.54 -5.49 11.35
CA HIS A 11 13.15 -4.50 12.23
C HIS A 11 12.56 -4.57 13.65
N PRO A 12 13.37 -4.46 14.74
CA PRO A 12 12.88 -4.63 16.12
C PRO A 12 11.87 -3.55 16.56
N ARG A 13 11.93 -2.34 16.00
CA ARG A 13 11.04 -1.23 16.34
C ARG A 13 9.82 -1.12 15.42
N TYR A 14 9.93 -1.58 14.19
CA TYR A 14 8.89 -1.39 13.17
C TYR A 14 8.33 -2.72 12.70
N ARG A 15 7.01 -2.82 12.73
CA ARG A 15 6.29 -3.96 12.11
C ARG A 15 6.26 -3.84 10.60
N LEU A 16 6.05 -2.62 10.11
CA LEU A 16 6.01 -2.28 8.70
C LEU A 16 6.61 -0.88 8.49
N VAL A 17 7.47 -0.74 7.52
CA VAL A 17 7.92 0.55 6.99
C VAL A 17 7.69 0.53 5.49
N VAL A 18 7.18 1.62 4.91
CA VAL A 18 6.92 1.74 3.47
C VAL A 18 7.47 3.07 2.97
N ALA A 19 8.14 3.01 1.83
CA ALA A 19 8.51 4.16 1.01
C ALA A 19 8.00 3.91 -0.42
N ALA A 20 7.13 4.77 -0.94
CA ALA A 20 6.41 4.47 -2.18
C ALA A 20 6.15 5.73 -3.03
N ASN A 21 6.19 5.57 -4.36
CA ASN A 21 5.86 6.58 -5.35
C ASN A 21 4.64 6.16 -6.17
N ARG A 22 3.67 7.07 -6.32
CA ARG A 22 2.56 6.93 -7.26
C ARG A 22 2.88 7.67 -8.55
N ASP A 23 3.00 6.92 -9.63
CA ASP A 23 3.19 7.48 -10.96
C ASP A 23 1.89 7.37 -11.75
N GLU A 24 1.40 8.51 -12.22
CA GLU A 24 0.12 8.62 -12.93
C GLU A 24 0.09 9.88 -13.80
N TYR A 25 -0.87 9.98 -14.70
CA TYR A 25 -1.11 11.21 -15.46
C TYR A 25 -1.53 12.35 -14.53
N PHE A 26 -0.93 13.54 -14.71
CA PHE A 26 -1.27 14.72 -13.92
C PHE A 26 -2.71 15.20 -14.16
N GLY A 27 -3.27 14.92 -15.34
CA GLY A 27 -4.67 15.21 -15.65
C GLY A 27 -5.68 14.29 -14.96
N ARG A 28 -5.27 13.15 -14.34
CA ARG A 28 -6.20 12.29 -13.62
C ARG A 28 -6.54 12.90 -12.27
N PRO A 29 -7.82 13.23 -12.00
CA PRO A 29 -8.21 13.87 -10.74
C PRO A 29 -7.98 12.93 -9.56
N ALA A 30 -7.31 13.43 -8.53
CA ALA A 30 -7.02 12.68 -7.30
C ALA A 30 -6.93 13.62 -6.10
N ALA A 31 -7.42 13.19 -4.95
CA ALA A 31 -7.21 13.85 -3.68
C ALA A 31 -5.98 13.28 -2.95
N PRO A 32 -5.20 14.13 -2.25
CA PRO A 32 -4.13 13.67 -1.37
C PRO A 32 -4.68 12.77 -0.26
N ALA A 33 -3.78 12.08 0.46
CA ALA A 33 -4.19 11.21 1.55
C ALA A 33 -4.92 11.98 2.66
N GLY A 34 -6.02 11.40 3.10
CA GLY A 34 -6.88 11.92 4.16
C GLY A 34 -7.76 10.80 4.71
N PHE A 35 -8.40 11.04 5.84
CA PHE A 35 -9.46 10.15 6.32
C PHE A 35 -10.67 10.28 5.40
N TRP A 36 -11.27 9.14 5.06
CA TRP A 36 -12.46 9.14 4.21
C TRP A 36 -13.72 9.42 5.04
N ASP A 37 -14.54 10.37 4.61
CA ASP A 37 -15.76 10.76 5.34
C ASP A 37 -16.70 9.59 5.56
N GLU A 38 -16.89 8.76 4.53
CA GLU A 38 -17.73 7.57 4.56
C GLU A 38 -17.11 6.37 5.30
N GLN A 39 -15.80 6.40 5.55
CA GLN A 39 -15.01 5.34 6.20
C GLN A 39 -13.90 5.95 7.08
N PRO A 40 -14.24 6.56 8.22
CA PRO A 40 -13.31 7.35 9.03
C PRO A 40 -12.15 6.53 9.65
N ASN A 41 -12.16 5.22 9.50
CA ASN A 41 -11.06 4.34 9.87
C ASN A 41 -9.98 4.25 8.76
N VAL A 42 -10.28 4.68 7.53
CA VAL A 42 -9.39 4.59 6.37
C VAL A 42 -8.64 5.89 6.15
N LEU A 43 -7.32 5.81 6.10
CA LEU A 43 -6.42 6.90 5.71
C LEU A 43 -5.76 6.54 4.38
N ALA A 44 -6.15 7.21 3.31
CA ALA A 44 -5.64 6.98 1.95
C ALA A 44 -5.90 8.18 1.04
N GLY A 45 -5.13 8.32 -0.03
CA GLY A 45 -5.50 9.19 -1.15
C GLY A 45 -6.74 8.66 -1.88
N ARG A 46 -7.35 9.49 -2.71
CA ARG A 46 -8.56 9.11 -3.46
C ARG A 46 -8.36 9.32 -4.95
N ASP A 47 -8.65 8.34 -5.74
CA ASP A 47 -8.86 8.47 -7.18
C ASP A 47 -10.27 9.03 -7.39
N LEU A 48 -10.38 10.29 -7.81
CA LEU A 48 -11.68 10.96 -7.95
C LEU A 48 -12.42 10.58 -9.24
N GLU A 49 -11.74 9.90 -10.18
CA GLU A 49 -12.36 9.37 -11.39
C GLU A 49 -13.01 8.01 -11.15
N ALA A 50 -12.31 7.10 -10.45
CA ALA A 50 -12.74 5.72 -10.25
C ALA A 50 -13.13 5.37 -8.80
N GLY A 51 -13.06 6.31 -7.88
CA GLY A 51 -13.51 6.19 -6.48
C GLY A 51 -12.64 5.32 -5.57
N GLY A 52 -11.61 4.65 -6.11
CA GLY A 52 -10.71 3.78 -5.34
C GLY A 52 -9.45 4.48 -4.84
N THR A 53 -8.46 3.69 -4.44
CA THR A 53 -7.12 4.17 -4.05
C THR A 53 -6.03 3.21 -4.48
N TRP A 54 -4.78 3.64 -4.43
CA TRP A 54 -3.62 2.81 -4.80
C TRP A 54 -2.83 2.31 -3.60
N LEU A 55 -2.89 3.04 -2.48
CA LEU A 55 -2.23 2.74 -1.22
C LEU A 55 -3.04 3.38 -0.08
N GLY A 56 -3.15 2.67 1.03
CA GLY A 56 -3.78 3.19 2.24
C GLY A 56 -3.58 2.28 3.44
N ILE A 57 -3.99 2.82 4.57
CA ILE A 57 -3.97 2.14 5.87
C ILE A 57 -5.29 2.32 6.59
N THR A 58 -5.47 1.57 7.67
CA THR A 58 -6.57 1.78 8.61
C THR A 58 -6.06 1.93 10.04
N LEU A 59 -6.86 2.56 10.89
CA LEU A 59 -6.54 2.73 12.32
C LEU A 59 -6.51 1.40 13.10
N ASP A 60 -7.10 0.33 12.57
CA ASP A 60 -7.01 -1.03 13.12
C ASP A 60 -5.83 -1.84 12.55
N GLY A 61 -4.95 -1.18 11.80
CA GLY A 61 -3.65 -1.73 11.41
C GLY A 61 -3.61 -2.52 10.12
N ARG A 62 -4.60 -2.34 9.24
CA ARG A 62 -4.57 -2.88 7.87
C ARG A 62 -3.72 -2.00 6.97
N PHE A 63 -3.13 -2.61 5.97
CA PHE A 63 -2.36 -1.96 4.91
C PHE A 63 -2.71 -2.60 3.58
N ALA A 64 -2.92 -1.81 2.56
CA ALA A 64 -3.03 -2.31 1.19
C ALA A 64 -2.37 -1.36 0.21
N ALA A 65 -1.76 -1.93 -0.81
CA ALA A 65 -1.16 -1.17 -1.92
C ALA A 65 -1.15 -1.99 -3.21
N LEU A 66 -1.12 -1.30 -4.33
CA LEU A 66 -1.21 -1.94 -5.63
C LEU A 66 -0.33 -1.21 -6.64
N THR A 67 0.29 -1.99 -7.53
CA THR A 67 0.89 -1.47 -8.77
C THR A 67 0.20 -2.10 -9.99
N ASN A 68 0.14 -1.36 -11.08
CA ASN A 68 -0.21 -1.93 -12.38
C ASN A 68 0.88 -2.92 -12.80
N TYR A 69 0.51 -4.03 -13.44
CA TYR A 69 1.47 -4.86 -14.16
C TYR A 69 1.73 -4.24 -15.54
N ARG A 70 3.00 -4.04 -15.91
CA ARG A 70 3.38 -3.40 -17.17
C ARG A 70 3.40 -4.40 -18.30
N ASN A 71 2.30 -4.45 -19.05
CA ASN A 71 2.19 -5.18 -20.30
C ASN A 71 1.19 -4.42 -21.20
N PRO A 72 1.66 -3.56 -22.11
CA PRO A 72 0.79 -2.76 -22.98
C PRO A 72 -0.10 -3.61 -23.90
N ALA A 73 0.37 -4.79 -24.31
CA ALA A 73 -0.37 -5.68 -25.20
C ALA A 73 -1.60 -6.34 -24.55
N ASP A 74 -1.67 -6.34 -23.22
CA ASP A 74 -2.70 -7.03 -22.44
C ASP A 74 -3.66 -6.06 -21.75
N LYS A 75 -4.21 -5.11 -22.50
CA LYS A 75 -5.12 -4.09 -21.99
C LYS A 75 -6.56 -4.37 -22.41
N LYS A 76 -7.43 -4.61 -21.43
CA LYS A 76 -8.89 -4.71 -21.61
C LYS A 76 -9.51 -3.31 -21.51
N THR A 77 -10.41 -2.97 -22.41
CA THR A 77 -11.07 -1.64 -22.44
C THR A 77 -12.16 -1.50 -21.37
N SER A 78 -12.81 -2.61 -20.98
CA SER A 78 -13.95 -2.63 -20.04
C SER A 78 -13.61 -3.21 -18.66
N ALA A 79 -12.32 -3.33 -18.31
CA ALA A 79 -11.93 -3.86 -17.01
C ALA A 79 -12.28 -2.90 -15.87
N PRO A 80 -12.72 -3.40 -14.71
CA PRO A 80 -12.96 -2.57 -13.53
C PRO A 80 -11.67 -1.92 -13.03
N SER A 81 -11.83 -0.83 -12.27
CA SER A 81 -10.69 -0.14 -11.67
C SER A 81 -9.99 -1.03 -10.65
N ARG A 82 -8.67 -1.18 -10.80
CA ARG A 82 -7.83 -1.93 -9.85
C ARG A 82 -7.77 -1.27 -8.47
N GLY A 83 -7.96 0.07 -8.40
CA GLY A 83 -8.00 0.81 -7.15
C GLY A 83 -9.13 0.37 -6.22
N ALA A 84 -10.20 -0.24 -6.75
CA ALA A 84 -11.25 -0.84 -5.95
C ALA A 84 -10.72 -2.00 -5.07
N LEU A 85 -9.75 -2.79 -5.57
CA LEU A 85 -9.15 -3.90 -4.80
C LEU A 85 -8.46 -3.42 -3.52
N VAL A 86 -7.87 -2.23 -3.52
CA VAL A 86 -7.27 -1.64 -2.31
C VAL A 86 -8.38 -1.09 -1.41
N ALA A 87 -9.32 -0.32 -1.97
CA ALA A 87 -10.42 0.27 -1.23
C ALA A 87 -11.28 -0.79 -0.52
N ASP A 88 -11.69 -1.85 -1.24
CA ASP A 88 -12.52 -2.94 -0.71
C ASP A 88 -11.84 -3.68 0.45
N PHE A 89 -10.51 -3.86 0.39
CA PHE A 89 -9.78 -4.44 1.50
C PHE A 89 -9.78 -3.52 2.72
N LEU A 90 -9.48 -2.23 2.54
CA LEU A 90 -9.36 -1.27 3.64
C LEU A 90 -10.71 -1.01 4.33
N THR A 91 -11.81 -0.99 3.57
CA THR A 91 -13.15 -0.78 4.11
C THR A 91 -13.82 -2.06 4.61
N GLY A 92 -13.30 -3.22 4.16
CA GLY A 92 -13.84 -4.54 4.50
C GLY A 92 -13.39 -5.06 5.87
N ARG A 93 -13.82 -6.28 6.20
CA ARG A 93 -13.51 -6.96 7.48
C ARG A 93 -12.79 -8.31 7.31
N MET A 94 -12.61 -8.77 6.07
CA MET A 94 -11.91 -10.03 5.80
C MET A 94 -10.46 -9.92 6.26
N SER A 95 -9.89 -11.02 6.74
CA SER A 95 -8.44 -11.12 6.93
C SER A 95 -7.70 -10.94 5.59
N SER A 96 -6.42 -10.58 5.64
CA SER A 96 -5.58 -10.48 4.44
C SER A 96 -5.56 -11.78 3.62
N HIS A 97 -5.57 -12.94 4.29
CA HIS A 97 -5.62 -14.25 3.64
C HIS A 97 -6.96 -14.51 2.93
N GLU A 98 -8.09 -14.30 3.60
CA GLU A 98 -9.42 -14.50 3.00
C GLU A 98 -9.63 -13.58 1.81
N TYR A 99 -9.23 -12.31 1.97
CA TYR A 99 -9.41 -11.32 0.91
C TYR A 99 -8.59 -11.65 -0.34
N VAL A 100 -7.31 -11.99 -0.18
CA VAL A 100 -6.47 -12.33 -1.35
C VAL A 100 -7.00 -13.55 -2.08
N ARG A 101 -7.57 -14.54 -1.37
CA ARG A 101 -8.21 -15.73 -1.97
C ARG A 101 -9.50 -15.37 -2.74
N LEU A 102 -10.25 -14.38 -2.25
CA LEU A 102 -11.40 -13.84 -2.98
C LEU A 102 -10.95 -13.14 -4.28
N VAL A 103 -9.90 -12.32 -4.20
CA VAL A 103 -9.33 -11.60 -5.36
C VAL A 103 -8.81 -12.58 -6.42
N GLU A 104 -8.14 -13.68 -6.01
CA GLU A 104 -7.69 -14.72 -6.95
C GLU A 104 -8.83 -15.24 -7.85
N LYS A 105 -10.02 -15.46 -7.29
CA LYS A 105 -11.17 -16.00 -8.04
C LYS A 105 -11.71 -15.01 -9.09
N ARG A 106 -11.47 -13.71 -8.91
CA ARG A 106 -11.97 -12.64 -9.77
C ARG A 106 -10.85 -11.95 -10.56
N ALA A 107 -9.63 -12.47 -10.46
CA ALA A 107 -8.44 -11.85 -11.01
C ALA A 107 -8.50 -11.65 -12.53
N ALA A 108 -9.20 -12.55 -13.24
CA ALA A 108 -9.38 -12.47 -14.68
C ALA A 108 -10.22 -11.26 -15.14
N ASP A 109 -11.02 -10.67 -14.29
CA ASP A 109 -11.86 -9.50 -14.63
C ASP A 109 -11.02 -8.24 -14.85
N TYR A 110 -9.86 -8.16 -14.19
CA TYR A 110 -9.03 -6.96 -14.12
C TYR A 110 -7.92 -6.93 -15.18
N ASN A 111 -7.49 -5.74 -15.54
CA ASN A 111 -6.20 -5.53 -16.17
C ASN A 111 -5.07 -5.98 -15.25
N GLY A 112 -3.86 -6.19 -15.80
CA GLY A 112 -2.69 -6.64 -15.05
C GLY A 112 -2.41 -5.80 -13.80
N PHE A 113 -2.26 -6.47 -12.64
CA PHE A 113 -1.96 -5.84 -11.35
C PHE A 113 -1.10 -6.72 -10.46
N SER A 114 -0.46 -6.08 -9.48
CA SER A 114 0.24 -6.68 -8.35
C SER A 114 -0.25 -6.01 -7.07
N LEU A 115 -0.81 -6.80 -6.15
CA LEU A 115 -1.51 -6.35 -4.95
C LEU A 115 -0.78 -6.83 -3.70
N LEU A 116 -0.61 -5.93 -2.73
CA LEU A 116 -0.22 -6.22 -1.36
C LEU A 116 -1.41 -5.96 -0.44
N VAL A 117 -1.71 -6.89 0.45
CA VAL A 117 -2.69 -6.73 1.53
C VAL A 117 -2.12 -7.28 2.82
N GLY A 118 -2.20 -6.50 3.88
CA GLY A 118 -1.65 -6.85 5.18
C GLY A 118 -2.57 -6.45 6.33
N ASP A 119 -2.50 -7.24 7.39
CA ASP A 119 -3.15 -6.99 8.67
C ASP A 119 -2.12 -7.11 9.82
N ALA A 120 -2.58 -7.12 11.06
CA ALA A 120 -1.67 -7.27 12.21
C ALA A 120 -0.88 -8.59 12.19
N GLY A 121 -1.46 -9.65 11.60
CA GLY A 121 -0.92 -11.03 11.63
C GLY A 121 -0.07 -11.39 10.43
N SER A 122 -0.41 -10.92 9.26
CA SER A 122 0.15 -11.41 8.00
C SER A 122 0.06 -10.38 6.87
N MET A 123 0.92 -10.57 5.89
CA MET A 123 0.88 -9.84 4.62
C MET A 123 0.90 -10.84 3.48
N PHE A 124 0.10 -10.59 2.46
CA PHE A 124 0.03 -11.39 1.25
C PHE A 124 0.29 -10.55 0.01
N PHE A 125 0.95 -11.16 -0.94
CA PHE A 125 1.16 -10.67 -2.29
C PHE A 125 0.35 -11.51 -3.27
N PHE A 126 -0.26 -10.87 -4.25
CA PHE A 126 -0.89 -11.53 -5.38
C PHE A 126 -0.77 -10.69 -6.65
N SER A 127 -0.47 -11.36 -7.76
CA SER A 127 -0.56 -10.76 -9.09
C SER A 127 -1.36 -11.66 -10.01
N ASN A 128 -2.27 -11.08 -10.79
CA ASN A 128 -2.99 -11.84 -11.81
C ASN A 128 -2.12 -12.17 -13.04
N ARG A 129 -0.81 -11.93 -12.95
CA ARG A 129 0.24 -12.30 -13.91
C ARG A 129 1.33 -13.16 -13.29
N GLY A 130 1.21 -13.57 -12.03
CA GLY A 130 2.28 -14.23 -11.26
C GLY A 130 1.89 -15.53 -10.55
N GLY A 131 0.77 -16.13 -10.85
CA GLY A 131 0.37 -17.39 -10.23
C GLY A 131 -0.49 -17.19 -8.96
N ARG A 132 -0.26 -18.01 -7.92
CA ARG A 132 -1.09 -18.02 -6.71
C ARG A 132 -0.66 -16.92 -5.71
N ALA A 133 -1.60 -16.51 -4.87
CA ALA A 133 -1.31 -15.65 -3.73
C ALA A 133 -0.29 -16.30 -2.79
N ALA A 134 0.70 -15.51 -2.38
CA ALA A 134 1.76 -15.95 -1.49
C ALA A 134 1.85 -15.07 -0.24
N ARG A 135 2.17 -15.67 0.90
CA ARG A 135 2.48 -14.94 2.12
C ARG A 135 3.84 -14.25 1.95
N VAL A 136 3.89 -12.97 2.30
CA VAL A 136 5.15 -12.21 2.28
C VAL A 136 5.97 -12.62 3.51
N ALA A 137 7.22 -13.02 3.27
CA ALA A 137 8.18 -13.35 4.33
C ALA A 137 8.63 -12.06 5.07
N PRO A 138 9.12 -12.14 6.31
CA PRO A 138 9.85 -11.04 6.92
C PRO A 138 11.07 -10.65 6.08
N GLY A 139 11.27 -9.35 5.84
CA GLY A 139 12.36 -8.87 5.00
C GLY A 139 12.11 -7.47 4.42
N VAL A 140 13.09 -7.01 3.63
CA VAL A 140 12.96 -5.81 2.80
C VAL A 140 12.61 -6.24 1.38
N HIS A 141 11.51 -5.71 0.88
CA HIS A 141 10.92 -6.07 -0.40
C HIS A 141 10.70 -4.86 -1.28
N GLY A 142 10.57 -5.10 -2.59
CA GLY A 142 10.26 -4.08 -3.58
C GLY A 142 9.24 -4.56 -4.61
N LEU A 143 8.33 -3.67 -4.98
CA LEU A 143 7.30 -3.93 -5.96
C LEU A 143 7.19 -2.76 -6.93
N SER A 144 7.35 -3.03 -8.22
CA SER A 144 7.11 -2.04 -9.27
C SER A 144 6.62 -2.74 -10.53
N ASN A 145 5.46 -2.46 -10.99
CA ASN A 145 4.89 -2.81 -12.30
C ASN A 145 5.12 -4.25 -12.83
N HIS A 146 5.57 -5.16 -11.99
CA HIS A 146 5.83 -6.57 -12.25
C HIS A 146 5.53 -7.39 -11.00
N LEU A 147 6.18 -8.54 -10.80
CA LEU A 147 6.05 -9.36 -9.60
C LEU A 147 6.86 -8.78 -8.44
N LEU A 148 6.54 -9.23 -7.23
CA LEU A 148 7.29 -8.87 -6.02
C LEU A 148 8.77 -9.25 -6.19
N ASP A 149 9.65 -8.35 -5.79
CA ASP A 149 11.11 -8.49 -5.84
C ASP A 149 11.68 -8.79 -7.24
N THR A 150 10.94 -8.46 -8.31
CA THR A 150 11.55 -8.49 -9.64
C THR A 150 12.74 -7.53 -9.67
N PRO A 151 13.96 -8.00 -10.05
CA PRO A 151 15.20 -7.26 -9.86
C PRO A 151 15.39 -6.14 -10.91
N TRP A 152 14.41 -5.27 -11.05
CA TRP A 152 14.57 -4.07 -11.85
C TRP A 152 15.48 -3.07 -11.12
N PRO A 153 16.33 -2.31 -11.83
CA PRO A 153 17.29 -1.40 -11.21
C PRO A 153 16.70 -0.50 -10.14
N LYS A 154 15.53 0.12 -10.41
CA LYS A 154 14.85 0.97 -9.42
C LYS A 154 14.33 0.21 -8.20
N VAL A 155 13.95 -1.06 -8.37
CA VAL A 155 13.47 -1.91 -7.27
C VAL A 155 14.63 -2.25 -6.34
N GLU A 156 15.76 -2.71 -6.90
CA GLU A 156 16.95 -3.03 -6.11
C GLU A 156 17.53 -1.79 -5.43
N LYS A 157 17.59 -0.64 -6.13
CA LYS A 157 18.04 0.63 -5.56
C LYS A 157 17.15 1.10 -4.41
N ALA A 158 15.81 1.00 -4.56
CA ALA A 158 14.86 1.39 -3.53
C ALA A 158 14.91 0.44 -2.32
N LYS A 159 15.07 -0.88 -2.52
CA LYS A 159 15.27 -1.86 -1.45
C LYS A 159 16.54 -1.58 -0.65
N ALA A 160 17.67 -1.39 -1.34
CA ALA A 160 18.94 -1.08 -0.72
C ALA A 160 18.89 0.25 0.07
N GLY A 161 18.31 1.29 -0.52
CA GLY A 161 18.12 2.57 0.14
C GLY A 161 17.23 2.47 1.38
N LEU A 162 16.10 1.75 1.30
CA LEU A 162 15.23 1.53 2.46
C LEU A 162 15.94 0.72 3.56
N ALA A 163 16.71 -0.32 3.20
CA ALA A 163 17.48 -1.09 4.16
C ALA A 163 18.47 -0.21 4.93
N ALA A 164 19.21 0.67 4.23
CA ALA A 164 20.14 1.60 4.86
C ALA A 164 19.43 2.60 5.80
N LEU A 165 18.21 3.05 5.48
CA LEU A 165 17.42 3.93 6.35
C LEU A 165 16.94 3.22 7.62
N LEU A 166 17.00 1.90 7.67
CA LEU A 166 16.57 1.10 8.82
C LEU A 166 17.71 0.73 9.78
N ASP A 167 18.96 1.11 9.49
CA ASP A 167 20.08 0.91 10.42
C ASP A 167 19.94 1.75 11.71
N GLY A 168 19.01 2.73 11.73
CA GLY A 168 18.71 3.58 12.86
C GLY A 168 17.21 3.81 13.08
N ALA A 169 16.86 5.00 13.57
CA ALA A 169 15.48 5.47 13.57
C ALA A 169 15.08 5.85 12.14
N PHE A 170 13.92 5.36 11.68
CA PHE A 170 13.43 5.69 10.36
C PHE A 170 13.19 7.20 10.23
N ASP A 171 13.90 7.83 9.30
CA ASP A 171 13.82 9.25 9.00
C ASP A 171 12.97 9.47 7.75
N PHE A 172 11.87 10.19 7.90
CA PHE A 172 10.94 10.48 6.81
C PHE A 172 11.51 11.42 5.76
N GLU A 173 12.36 12.40 6.13
CA GLU A 173 13.02 13.26 5.15
C GLU A 173 14.05 12.49 4.33
N ALA A 174 14.81 11.60 4.95
CA ALA A 174 15.73 10.71 4.24
C ALA A 174 14.96 9.73 3.32
N ALA A 175 13.79 9.25 3.74
CA ALA A 175 12.92 8.42 2.89
C ALA A 175 12.39 9.21 1.69
N PHE A 176 11.99 10.48 1.86
CA PHE A 176 11.64 11.35 0.75
C PHE A 176 12.86 11.66 -0.14
N GLY A 177 14.07 11.76 0.42
CA GLY A 177 15.31 11.85 -0.35
C GLY A 177 15.50 10.65 -1.29
N LEU A 178 15.34 9.43 -0.77
CA LEU A 178 15.38 8.20 -1.56
C LEU A 178 14.30 8.20 -2.66
N LEU A 179 13.06 8.57 -2.32
CA LEU A 179 11.94 8.59 -3.25
C LEU A 179 12.06 9.70 -4.31
N ASN A 180 12.91 10.69 -4.08
CA ASN A 180 13.16 11.81 -5.00
C ASN A 180 14.30 11.54 -6.03
N ASP A 181 14.87 10.34 -6.03
CA ASP A 181 15.96 9.96 -6.94
C ASP A 181 15.44 9.85 -8.38
N THR A 182 16.00 10.68 -9.27
CA THR A 182 15.68 10.74 -10.71
C THR A 182 16.67 10.01 -11.58
N GLY A 183 17.68 9.33 -10.99
CA GLY A 183 18.71 8.59 -11.70
C GLY A 183 18.10 7.44 -12.50
N ARG A 184 18.46 7.35 -13.77
CA ARG A 184 18.02 6.32 -14.71
C ARG A 184 19.01 5.18 -14.77
N ALA A 185 18.51 3.97 -15.07
CA ALA A 185 19.35 2.81 -15.31
C ALA A 185 20.03 2.87 -16.70
N ALA A 186 21.18 2.18 -16.83
CA ALA A 186 21.83 2.01 -18.11
C ALA A 186 20.98 1.13 -19.06
N GLY A 187 21.10 1.35 -20.36
CA GLY A 187 20.28 0.65 -21.36
C GLY A 187 20.36 -0.88 -21.30
N SER A 188 21.53 -1.43 -20.91
CA SER A 188 21.74 -2.89 -20.74
C SER A 188 21.03 -3.49 -19.53
N GLU A 189 20.58 -2.69 -18.58
CA GLU A 189 19.90 -3.11 -17.34
C GLU A 189 18.38 -2.96 -17.44
N LEU A 190 17.89 -2.35 -18.53
CA LEU A 190 16.47 -2.06 -18.69
C LEU A 190 15.66 -3.33 -18.97
N PRO A 191 14.47 -3.48 -18.39
CA PRO A 191 13.56 -4.55 -18.75
C PRO A 191 13.01 -4.33 -20.16
N SER A 192 12.55 -5.42 -20.80
CA SER A 192 11.77 -5.36 -22.03
C SER A 192 10.31 -5.67 -21.71
N THR A 193 9.47 -4.64 -21.58
CA THR A 193 8.07 -4.80 -21.17
C THR A 193 7.06 -4.46 -22.27
N GLY A 194 7.57 -4.23 -23.51
CA GLY A 194 6.75 -3.91 -24.67
C GLY A 194 6.52 -2.42 -24.90
N VAL A 195 7.22 -1.55 -24.18
CA VAL A 195 7.31 -0.11 -24.48
C VAL A 195 8.63 0.20 -25.18
N SER A 196 8.78 1.40 -25.76
CA SER A 196 10.04 1.80 -26.39
C SER A 196 11.19 1.87 -25.38
N LEU A 197 12.45 1.65 -25.84
CA LEU A 197 13.63 1.72 -25.01
C LEU A 197 13.76 3.08 -24.30
N GLU A 198 13.48 4.18 -25.00
CA GLU A 198 13.46 5.51 -24.41
C GLU A 198 12.46 5.62 -23.25
N LEU A 199 11.29 4.99 -23.37
CA LEU A 199 10.31 5.00 -22.31
C LEU A 199 10.73 4.08 -21.16
N GLU A 200 11.32 2.89 -21.43
CA GLU A 200 11.90 2.02 -20.39
C GLU A 200 12.94 2.79 -19.57
N GLU A 201 13.85 3.52 -20.24
CA GLU A 201 14.87 4.33 -19.57
C GLU A 201 14.23 5.38 -18.64
N ARG A 202 13.27 6.16 -19.14
CA ARG A 202 12.57 7.17 -18.35
C ARG A 202 11.82 6.58 -17.16
N LEU A 203 11.22 5.41 -17.33
CA LEU A 203 10.47 4.70 -16.31
C LEU A 203 11.36 3.91 -15.33
N SER A 204 12.68 3.86 -15.56
CA SER A 204 13.64 3.18 -14.67
C SER A 204 14.02 3.99 -13.43
N ALA A 205 13.74 5.30 -13.41
CA ALA A 205 13.97 6.14 -12.24
C ALA A 205 13.01 5.81 -11.09
N ILE A 206 13.44 6.02 -9.85
CA ILE A 206 12.59 5.95 -8.65
C ILE A 206 11.54 7.06 -8.71
N ARG A 207 11.97 8.32 -8.96
CA ARG A 207 11.09 9.44 -9.25
C ARG A 207 11.05 9.71 -10.75
N ILE A 208 9.89 9.61 -11.35
CA ILE A 208 9.68 9.92 -12.76
C ILE A 208 9.31 11.39 -12.89
N LEU A 209 10.21 12.21 -13.45
CA LEU A 209 9.86 13.57 -13.90
C LEU A 209 8.90 13.48 -15.07
N ALA A 210 8.01 14.49 -15.20
CA ALA A 210 6.91 14.42 -16.14
C ALA A 210 7.36 14.19 -17.59
N VAL A 211 6.73 13.21 -18.25
CA VAL A 211 6.89 12.85 -19.65
C VAL A 211 5.50 12.80 -20.27
N GLY A 212 5.17 13.73 -21.16
CA GLY A 212 3.83 13.77 -21.75
C GLY A 212 2.73 13.81 -20.70
N ARG A 213 2.87 14.63 -19.67
CA ARG A 213 1.96 14.78 -18.51
C ARG A 213 1.85 13.54 -17.61
N TYR A 214 2.75 12.57 -17.73
CA TYR A 214 2.83 11.40 -16.89
C TYR A 214 4.08 11.47 -16.01
N GLY A 215 3.97 11.23 -14.71
CA GLY A 215 5.11 11.26 -13.79
C GLY A 215 4.70 10.91 -12.36
N THR A 216 5.66 11.04 -11.43
CA THR A 216 5.40 10.83 -10.00
C THR A 216 4.53 11.95 -9.45
N ARG A 217 3.30 11.59 -9.04
CA ARG A 217 2.28 12.49 -8.49
C ARG A 217 2.43 12.71 -7.00
N CYS A 218 2.79 11.67 -6.27
CA CYS A 218 3.08 11.77 -4.84
C CYS A 218 4.07 10.70 -4.39
N SER A 219 4.76 11.01 -3.30
CA SER A 219 5.57 10.09 -2.52
C SER A 219 4.95 9.88 -1.16
N THR A 220 4.83 8.63 -0.71
CA THR A 220 4.29 8.26 0.60
C THR A 220 5.36 7.54 1.41
N ALA A 221 5.61 8.00 2.63
CA ALA A 221 6.44 7.32 3.61
C ALA A 221 5.61 7.05 4.87
N LEU A 222 5.58 5.81 5.34
CA LEU A 222 4.81 5.45 6.52
C LEU A 222 5.50 4.35 7.33
N CYS A 223 5.20 4.31 8.63
CA CYS A 223 5.58 3.19 9.46
C CYS A 223 4.48 2.81 10.47
N PHE A 224 4.45 1.51 10.79
CA PHE A 224 3.77 0.95 11.95
C PHE A 224 4.84 0.47 12.93
N THR A 225 4.85 1.01 14.13
CA THR A 225 5.77 0.57 15.18
C THR A 225 5.22 -0.68 15.89
N GLN A 226 6.11 -1.40 16.59
CA GLN A 226 5.70 -2.57 17.38
C GLN A 226 4.81 -2.21 18.57
N ASP A 227 4.97 -0.99 19.11
CA ASP A 227 4.15 -0.46 20.22
C ASP A 227 2.83 0.19 19.77
N GLY A 228 2.49 0.07 18.47
CA GLY A 228 1.18 0.45 17.94
C GLY A 228 1.06 1.90 17.49
N ARG A 229 2.16 2.64 17.36
CA ARG A 229 2.13 3.97 16.72
C ARG A 229 2.16 3.84 15.21
N ILE A 230 1.54 4.80 14.54
CA ILE A 230 1.53 4.93 13.08
C ILE A 230 2.01 6.33 12.75
N GLU A 231 2.96 6.44 11.86
CA GLU A 231 3.29 7.71 11.20
C GLU A 231 3.08 7.54 9.70
N PHE A 232 2.37 8.50 9.10
CA PHE A 232 2.03 8.51 7.68
C PHE A 232 2.30 9.92 7.13
N HIS A 233 3.15 10.01 6.11
CA HIS A 233 3.50 11.25 5.44
C HIS A 233 3.32 11.08 3.94
N GLU A 234 2.72 12.08 3.29
CA GLU A 234 2.61 12.12 1.83
C GLU A 234 3.03 13.49 1.32
N ARG A 235 3.87 13.49 0.28
CA ARG A 235 4.33 14.68 -0.44
C ARG A 235 3.81 14.64 -1.86
N SER A 236 3.00 15.64 -2.25
CA SER A 236 2.45 15.79 -3.59
C SER A 236 3.33 16.67 -4.46
N TYR A 237 3.32 16.42 -5.78
CA TYR A 237 4.13 17.14 -6.75
C TYR A 237 3.30 17.79 -7.85
N THR A 238 3.79 18.91 -8.37
CA THR A 238 3.30 19.52 -9.60
C THR A 238 3.86 18.83 -10.84
N GLU A 239 3.30 19.11 -12.02
CA GLU A 239 3.79 18.57 -13.29
C GLU A 239 5.22 19.03 -13.59
N GLU A 240 5.61 20.24 -13.15
CA GLU A 240 6.95 20.81 -13.27
C GLU A 240 7.96 20.20 -12.28
N GLY A 241 7.50 19.31 -11.41
CA GLY A 241 8.32 18.58 -10.46
C GLY A 241 8.52 19.27 -9.11
N GLY A 242 7.89 20.42 -8.88
CA GLY A 242 7.88 21.09 -7.56
C GLY A 242 7.00 20.36 -6.54
N VAL A 243 7.26 20.57 -5.26
CA VAL A 243 6.38 20.09 -4.18
C VAL A 243 5.15 21.00 -4.11
N SER A 244 3.95 20.43 -4.25
CA SER A 244 2.68 21.16 -4.16
C SER A 244 2.05 21.09 -2.76
N GLY A 245 2.44 20.15 -1.93
CA GLY A 245 1.95 20.02 -0.56
C GLY A 245 2.57 18.83 0.17
N THR A 246 2.54 18.88 1.49
CA THR A 246 2.94 17.77 2.37
C THR A 246 1.90 17.64 3.46
N ILE A 247 1.46 16.41 3.71
CA ILE A 247 0.56 16.08 4.81
C ILE A 247 1.24 15.06 5.71
N SER A 248 0.88 15.11 6.99
CA SER A 248 1.47 14.24 8.01
C SER A 248 0.44 13.85 9.05
N TYR A 249 0.41 12.59 9.40
CA TYR A 249 -0.42 12.03 10.46
C TYR A 249 0.45 11.25 11.45
N ARG A 250 0.23 11.50 12.74
CA ARG A 250 0.76 10.69 13.85
C ARG A 250 -0.41 10.13 14.62
N LEU A 251 -0.53 8.82 14.62
CA LEU A 251 -1.71 8.10 15.06
C LEU A 251 -1.30 6.96 15.99
N THR A 252 -2.27 6.42 16.70
CA THR A 252 -2.13 5.17 17.46
C THR A 252 -3.14 4.17 16.95
N LEU A 253 -2.73 2.90 16.84
CA LEU A 253 -3.64 1.81 16.49
C LEU A 253 -4.83 1.82 17.45
N ALA A 254 -6.04 1.76 16.90
CA ALA A 254 -7.23 1.53 17.68
C ALA A 254 -7.08 0.18 18.39
N GLN A 255 -7.00 0.20 19.73
CA GLN A 255 -7.03 -1.04 20.51
C GLN A 255 -8.35 -1.73 20.20
N GLY A 256 -8.28 -2.93 19.61
CA GLY A 256 -9.45 -3.76 19.40
C GLY A 256 -10.16 -3.88 20.75
N LYS A 257 -11.45 -3.51 20.82
CA LYS A 257 -12.28 -3.81 21.98
C LYS A 257 -12.11 -5.31 22.24
N ALA A 258 -11.44 -5.64 23.34
CA ALA A 258 -11.40 -7.01 23.85
C ALA A 258 -12.85 -7.49 23.84
N ARG A 259 -13.11 -8.64 23.22
CA ARG A 259 -14.42 -9.28 23.29
C ARG A 259 -14.78 -9.32 24.76
N ALA A 260 -15.77 -8.55 25.16
CA ALA A 260 -16.36 -8.65 26.47
C ALA A 260 -16.83 -10.11 26.59
N SER A 261 -16.14 -10.89 27.40
CA SER A 261 -16.61 -12.20 27.82
C SER A 261 -17.96 -11.93 28.49
N SER A 262 -19.03 -12.47 27.93
CA SER A 262 -20.35 -12.43 28.52
C SER A 262 -20.25 -13.03 29.93
N ARG A 263 -20.19 -12.18 30.95
CA ARG A 263 -20.52 -12.62 32.30
C ARG A 263 -21.94 -13.13 32.27
N ARG A 264 -22.12 -14.43 32.49
CA ARG A 264 -23.43 -15.00 32.80
C ARG A 264 -23.99 -14.18 33.95
N ALA A 265 -25.16 -13.58 33.72
CA ALA A 265 -25.97 -13.04 34.79
C ALA A 265 -26.34 -14.19 35.73
N GLU A 266 -25.85 -14.14 36.96
CA GLU A 266 -26.34 -14.98 38.03
C GLU A 266 -27.82 -14.59 38.30
N SER A 267 -28.68 -15.55 38.19
CA SER A 267 -30.10 -15.41 38.53
C SER A 267 -30.25 -15.11 40.02
N PRO A 268 -31.09 -14.16 40.42
CA PRO A 268 -31.33 -13.88 41.84
C PRO A 268 -31.94 -15.09 42.56
N PRO A 269 -31.64 -15.31 43.86
CA PRO A 269 -32.12 -16.45 44.61
C PRO A 269 -33.68 -16.41 44.75
N ARG A 270 -34.29 -17.58 44.53
CA ARG A 270 -35.75 -17.78 44.70
C ARG A 270 -36.13 -17.49 46.17
N LYS A 271 -37.07 -16.57 46.36
CA LYS A 271 -37.71 -16.36 47.67
C LYS A 271 -38.54 -17.59 48.04
N THR A 272 -38.25 -18.18 49.16
CA THR A 272 -39.03 -19.25 49.79
C THR A 272 -40.35 -18.67 50.29
N PRO A 273 -41.55 -19.33 50.06
CA PRO A 273 -42.78 -18.86 50.64
C PRO A 273 -42.86 -19.13 52.16
N LEU A 274 -43.32 -18.14 52.92
CA LEU A 274 -43.64 -18.27 54.34
C LEU A 274 -44.89 -19.15 54.52
N PRO A 275 -44.93 -19.96 55.59
CA PRO A 275 -46.10 -20.78 55.87
C PRO A 275 -47.25 -19.93 56.38
N ALA A 276 -48.48 -20.28 55.93
CA ALA A 276 -49.73 -19.68 56.38
C ALA A 276 -50.05 -20.06 57.83
N ARG A 277 -50.53 -19.08 58.59
CA ARG A 277 -51.28 -19.30 59.82
C ARG A 277 -52.72 -19.30 59.53
#